data_4fd8ba50fedcb44b504194d90ac6b202
#
_entry.id   4fd8ba50fedcb44b504194d90ac6b202
#
_cell.length_a   1.000
_cell.length_b   1.000
_cell.length_c   1.000
_cell.angle_alpha   90.00
_cell.angle_beta   90.00
_cell.angle_gamma   90.00
#
_symmetry.space_group_name_H-M   'P 1'
#
loop_
_entity.id
_entity.type
_entity.pdbx_description
1 polymer ?
#
loop_
_entity_poly.entity_id
_entity_poly.type
_entity_poly.pdbx_seq_one_letter_code
_entity_poly.pdbx_strand_id
1 'polypeptide(L)'
;LHDVRVLLCIYNGTQEGWNWNLAKNAFSSHRKQFIQSLVAETVRLKLDGVDIDFEGKGKLEIDKKAFVKFIMELSIALKAKGKELTVDSFPYKWNAPNQGWWKWLLPYVDALHVMGYSQTGSKSTSWRSYDFLKAAAGKYSSKLLIGVPSHASNWEKASVHEHLEWIAKDPSVGLAIWDAQLKDPQWRTKEVWKT
;
A
#
# COMPACT_ATOMS: atom_id res chain seq x y z
N LEU A 1 -26.06 2.94 -5.92
CA LEU A 1 -24.87 2.08 -6.02
C LEU A 1 -23.68 3.00 -5.89
N HIS A 2 -22.86 2.78 -4.86
CA HIS A 2 -21.63 3.54 -4.67
C HIS A 2 -20.62 3.03 -5.70
N ASP A 3 -19.85 3.94 -6.29
CA ASP A 3 -18.78 3.62 -7.22
C ASP A 3 -17.55 3.12 -6.44
N VAL A 4 -17.63 1.84 -6.02
CA VAL A 4 -16.58 1.17 -5.24
C VAL A 4 -15.70 0.38 -6.19
N ARG A 5 -14.40 0.68 -6.19
CA ARG A 5 -13.41 -0.10 -6.94
C ARG A 5 -12.91 -1.27 -6.10
N VAL A 6 -12.79 -2.43 -6.74
CA VAL A 6 -12.37 -3.68 -6.12
C VAL A 6 -11.09 -4.18 -6.77
N LEU A 7 -10.05 -4.33 -5.99
CA LEU A 7 -8.73 -4.78 -6.46
C LEU A 7 -8.46 -6.22 -6.03
N LEU A 8 -7.73 -6.96 -6.85
CA LEU A 8 -7.21 -8.27 -6.52
C LEU A 8 -5.94 -8.10 -5.69
N CYS A 9 -6.04 -8.32 -4.38
CA CYS A 9 -4.86 -8.28 -3.52
C CYS A 9 -4.05 -9.57 -3.65
N ILE A 10 -2.77 -9.41 -3.91
CA ILE A 10 -1.79 -10.50 -4.05
C ILE A 10 -0.76 -10.37 -2.95
N TYR A 11 -0.69 -11.36 -2.09
CA TYR A 11 0.22 -11.39 -0.96
C TYR A 11 1.04 -12.69 -0.92
N ASN A 12 2.16 -12.65 -0.21
CA ASN A 12 3.09 -13.78 -0.08
C ASN A 12 3.10 -14.41 1.32
N GLY A 13 1.99 -14.30 2.02
CA GLY A 13 1.80 -14.96 3.31
C GLY A 13 1.65 -16.47 3.18
N THR A 14 2.20 -17.21 4.13
CA THR A 14 2.08 -18.65 4.31
C THR A 14 1.66 -18.97 5.74
N GLN A 15 1.44 -20.24 6.06
CA GLN A 15 1.17 -20.63 7.45
C GLN A 15 2.34 -20.32 8.41
N GLU A 16 3.56 -20.20 7.87
CA GLU A 16 4.77 -19.87 8.62
C GLU A 16 5.08 -18.36 8.65
N GLY A 17 4.22 -17.54 8.06
CA GLY A 17 4.39 -16.09 7.94
C GLY A 17 4.76 -15.63 6.52
N TRP A 18 5.36 -14.44 6.41
CA TRP A 18 5.70 -13.82 5.15
C TRP A 18 6.90 -14.49 4.48
N ASN A 19 6.73 -14.99 3.26
CA ASN A 19 7.76 -15.70 2.50
C ASN A 19 8.28 -14.84 1.33
N TRP A 20 9.30 -14.03 1.58
CA TRP A 20 9.90 -13.18 0.54
C TRP A 20 10.47 -13.96 -0.65
N ASN A 21 10.98 -15.17 -0.44
CA ASN A 21 11.50 -15.99 -1.55
C ASN A 21 10.37 -16.42 -2.51
N LEU A 22 9.17 -16.67 -2.00
CA LEU A 22 8.00 -16.93 -2.82
C LEU A 22 7.68 -15.73 -3.72
N ALA A 23 7.57 -14.53 -3.12
CA ALA A 23 7.38 -13.29 -3.86
C ALA A 23 8.48 -13.05 -4.89
N LYS A 24 9.75 -13.20 -4.48
CA LYS A 24 10.91 -13.05 -5.35
C LYS A 24 10.87 -13.97 -6.55
N ASN A 25 10.49 -15.22 -6.37
CA ASN A 25 10.33 -16.17 -7.47
C ASN A 25 9.28 -15.69 -8.48
N ALA A 26 8.15 -15.20 -7.99
CA ALA A 26 7.09 -14.68 -8.84
C ALA A 26 7.52 -13.43 -9.62
N PHE A 27 8.10 -12.42 -8.96
CA PHE A 27 8.46 -11.16 -9.62
C PHE A 27 9.80 -11.19 -10.38
N SER A 28 10.61 -12.24 -10.26
CA SER A 28 11.88 -12.37 -11.01
C SER A 28 11.85 -13.52 -12.02
N SER A 29 11.98 -14.76 -11.56
CA SER A 29 12.15 -15.94 -12.44
C SER A 29 10.90 -16.23 -13.27
N HIS A 30 9.70 -16.05 -12.71
CA HIS A 30 8.41 -16.31 -13.35
C HIS A 30 7.67 -15.03 -13.77
N ARG A 31 8.34 -13.89 -13.76
CA ARG A 31 7.73 -12.56 -13.90
C ARG A 31 6.75 -12.46 -15.07
N LYS A 32 7.13 -12.88 -16.27
CA LYS A 32 6.26 -12.73 -17.45
C LYS A 32 4.97 -13.53 -17.31
N GLN A 33 5.09 -14.80 -16.92
CA GLN A 33 3.94 -15.68 -16.74
C GLN A 33 3.04 -15.16 -15.60
N PHE A 34 3.65 -14.70 -14.51
CA PHE A 34 2.94 -14.16 -13.37
C PHE A 34 2.12 -12.91 -13.76
N ILE A 35 2.72 -11.96 -14.48
CA ILE A 35 2.00 -10.79 -15.00
C ILE A 35 0.83 -11.19 -15.89
N GLN A 36 1.03 -12.14 -16.81
CA GLN A 36 -0.05 -12.63 -17.68
C GLN A 36 -1.19 -13.22 -16.86
N SER A 37 -0.89 -14.02 -15.85
CA SER A 37 -1.89 -14.62 -14.97
C SER A 37 -2.66 -13.56 -14.16
N LEU A 38 -1.97 -12.57 -13.60
CA LEU A 38 -2.61 -11.49 -12.84
C LEU A 38 -3.58 -10.68 -13.71
N VAL A 39 -3.15 -10.29 -14.89
CA VAL A 39 -3.98 -9.52 -15.82
C VAL A 39 -5.18 -10.36 -16.27
N ALA A 40 -4.97 -11.62 -16.64
CA ALA A 40 -6.05 -12.50 -17.07
C ALA A 40 -7.09 -12.71 -15.96
N GLU A 41 -6.64 -12.94 -14.73
CA GLU A 41 -7.53 -13.16 -13.58
C GLU A 41 -8.32 -11.90 -13.21
N THR A 42 -7.66 -10.74 -13.21
CA THR A 42 -8.31 -9.44 -12.98
C THR A 42 -9.43 -9.18 -13.99
N VAL A 43 -9.18 -9.47 -15.27
CA VAL A 43 -10.17 -9.34 -16.33
C VAL A 43 -11.29 -10.37 -16.18
N ARG A 44 -10.95 -11.63 -15.91
CA ARG A 44 -11.93 -12.72 -15.73
C ARG A 44 -12.90 -12.44 -14.60
N LEU A 45 -12.39 -11.93 -13.48
CA LEU A 45 -13.18 -11.59 -12.30
C LEU A 45 -13.87 -10.22 -12.40
N LYS A 46 -13.64 -9.46 -13.48
CA LYS A 46 -14.18 -8.10 -13.70
C LYS A 46 -13.78 -7.12 -12.60
N LEU A 47 -12.59 -7.30 -12.00
CA LEU A 47 -12.05 -6.40 -10.98
C LEU A 47 -11.46 -5.14 -11.61
N ASP A 48 -11.27 -4.11 -10.80
CA ASP A 48 -10.79 -2.80 -11.26
C ASP A 48 -9.27 -2.72 -11.34
N GLY A 49 -8.56 -3.61 -10.67
CA GLY A 49 -7.10 -3.63 -10.69
C GLY A 49 -6.49 -4.71 -9.82
N VAL A 50 -5.21 -4.53 -9.56
CA VAL A 50 -4.38 -5.41 -8.71
C VAL A 50 -3.74 -4.59 -7.62
N ASP A 51 -3.69 -5.14 -6.42
CA ASP A 51 -2.93 -4.64 -5.29
C ASP A 51 -1.81 -5.63 -4.94
N ILE A 52 -0.58 -5.15 -4.78
CA ILE A 52 0.59 -5.99 -4.48
C ILE A 52 1.03 -5.76 -3.04
N ASP A 53 0.74 -6.72 -2.19
CA ASP A 53 1.13 -6.77 -0.78
C ASP A 53 2.22 -7.84 -0.57
N PHE A 54 3.44 -7.53 -0.97
CA PHE A 54 4.59 -8.41 -0.76
C PHE A 54 5.41 -7.96 0.43
N GLU A 55 5.37 -8.76 1.49
CA GLU A 55 6.06 -8.46 2.73
C GLU A 55 7.22 -9.43 3.01
N GLY A 56 8.10 -9.04 3.94
CA GLY A 56 9.20 -9.86 4.41
C GLY A 56 10.57 -9.24 4.20
N LYS A 57 11.59 -9.89 4.70
CA LYS A 57 12.98 -9.41 4.66
C LYS A 57 13.62 -9.73 3.31
N GLY A 58 13.78 -8.72 2.48
CA GLY A 58 14.47 -8.82 1.19
C GLY A 58 15.93 -8.33 1.23
N LYS A 59 16.68 -8.70 0.21
CA LYS A 59 18.01 -8.12 -0.06
C LYS A 59 17.84 -6.82 -0.83
N LEU A 60 17.69 -5.70 -0.12
CA LEU A 60 17.18 -4.43 -0.62
C LEU A 60 17.69 -4.01 -2.01
N GLU A 61 18.99 -4.02 -2.24
CA GLU A 61 19.53 -3.51 -3.51
C GLU A 61 19.31 -4.48 -4.68
N ILE A 62 19.46 -5.79 -4.45
CA ILE A 62 19.30 -6.81 -5.48
C ILE A 62 17.83 -6.98 -5.84
N ASP A 63 17.01 -7.18 -4.83
CA ASP A 63 15.60 -7.50 -5.01
C ASP A 63 14.79 -6.27 -5.47
N LYS A 64 15.15 -5.06 -5.01
CA LYS A 64 14.53 -3.80 -5.43
C LYS A 64 14.51 -3.64 -6.95
N LYS A 65 15.65 -3.88 -7.62
CA LYS A 65 15.73 -3.72 -9.07
C LYS A 65 14.77 -4.66 -9.82
N ALA A 66 14.70 -5.91 -9.38
CA ALA A 66 13.81 -6.90 -9.99
C ALA A 66 12.33 -6.58 -9.70
N PHE A 67 12.02 -6.17 -8.45
CA PHE A 67 10.67 -5.80 -8.04
C PHE A 67 10.16 -4.56 -8.80
N VAL A 68 10.96 -3.52 -8.89
CA VAL A 68 10.60 -2.31 -9.66
C VAL A 68 10.33 -2.64 -11.12
N LYS A 69 11.14 -3.50 -11.73
CA LYS A 69 10.90 -3.96 -13.09
C LYS A 69 9.58 -4.72 -13.24
N PHE A 70 9.24 -5.57 -12.27
CA PHE A 70 7.96 -6.26 -12.22
C PHE A 70 6.79 -5.27 -12.15
N ILE A 71 6.82 -4.31 -11.23
CA ILE A 71 5.79 -3.29 -11.06
C ILE A 71 5.62 -2.45 -12.33
N MET A 72 6.71 -2.05 -12.98
CA MET A 72 6.67 -1.32 -14.25
C MET A 72 5.97 -2.14 -15.35
N GLU A 73 6.37 -3.39 -15.54
CA GLU A 73 5.81 -4.24 -16.58
C GLU A 73 4.34 -4.59 -16.29
N LEU A 74 3.98 -4.85 -15.03
CA LEU A 74 2.60 -5.11 -14.60
C LEU A 74 1.72 -3.87 -14.81
N SER A 75 2.21 -2.68 -14.45
CA SER A 75 1.51 -1.42 -14.68
C SER A 75 1.15 -1.23 -16.15
N ILE A 76 2.11 -1.45 -17.06
CA ILE A 76 1.87 -1.34 -18.51
C ILE A 76 0.79 -2.33 -18.97
N ALA A 77 0.87 -3.57 -18.50
CA ALA A 77 -0.06 -4.63 -18.91
C ALA A 77 -1.49 -4.39 -18.37
N LEU A 78 -1.63 -3.90 -17.14
CA LEU A 78 -2.91 -3.54 -16.53
C LEU A 78 -3.52 -2.32 -17.20
N LYS A 79 -2.76 -1.26 -17.45
CA LYS A 79 -3.21 -0.05 -18.14
C LYS A 79 -3.73 -0.32 -19.55
N ALA A 80 -3.11 -1.26 -20.26
CA ALA A 80 -3.62 -1.71 -21.57
C ALA A 80 -5.01 -2.37 -21.51
N LYS A 81 -5.49 -2.71 -20.29
CA LYS A 81 -6.83 -3.25 -20.03
C LYS A 81 -7.72 -2.27 -19.25
N GLY A 82 -7.30 -1.02 -19.06
CA GLY A 82 -8.01 -0.04 -18.25
C GLY A 82 -8.08 -0.40 -16.77
N LYS A 83 -7.05 -1.10 -16.24
CA LYS A 83 -6.97 -1.59 -14.86
C LYS A 83 -5.92 -0.84 -14.06
N GLU A 84 -6.14 -0.72 -12.76
CA GLU A 84 -5.28 -0.03 -11.81
C GLU A 84 -4.25 -0.95 -11.18
N LEU A 85 -3.17 -0.35 -10.67
CA LEU A 85 -2.15 -1.02 -9.88
C LEU A 85 -1.87 -0.24 -8.60
N THR A 86 -2.00 -0.91 -7.46
CA THR A 86 -1.56 -0.38 -6.16
C THR A 86 -0.48 -1.27 -5.56
N VAL A 87 0.28 -0.73 -4.61
CA VAL A 87 1.34 -1.46 -3.91
C VAL A 87 1.32 -1.08 -2.44
N ASP A 88 1.38 -2.08 -1.57
CA ASP A 88 1.60 -1.91 -0.15
C ASP A 88 3.08 -1.73 0.16
N SER A 89 3.42 -0.81 1.04
CA SER A 89 4.79 -0.48 1.38
C SER A 89 4.96 0.00 2.82
N PHE A 90 6.10 -0.33 3.40
CA PHE A 90 6.45 0.14 4.74
C PHE A 90 6.91 1.60 4.75
N PRO A 91 6.55 2.37 5.79
CA PRO A 91 6.90 3.79 5.89
C PRO A 91 8.40 4.04 6.15
N TYR A 92 9.20 3.01 6.42
CA TYR A 92 10.62 3.12 6.70
C TYR A 92 11.45 1.94 6.15
N LYS A 93 12.78 2.01 6.29
CA LYS A 93 13.70 1.14 5.52
C LYS A 93 14.12 -0.15 6.25
N TRP A 94 13.22 -0.87 6.89
CA TRP A 94 13.60 -2.13 7.56
C TRP A 94 13.06 -3.39 6.87
N ASN A 95 12.10 -3.23 6.01
CA ASN A 95 11.47 -4.33 5.29
C ASN A 95 11.27 -3.95 3.82
N ALA A 96 10.92 -4.88 2.96
CA ALA A 96 10.73 -4.67 1.53
C ALA A 96 9.33 -5.13 1.09
N PRO A 97 8.66 -4.35 0.23
CA PRO A 97 9.05 -3.01 -0.22
C PRO A 97 8.94 -1.96 0.89
N ASN A 98 9.75 -0.92 0.83
CA ASN A 98 9.81 0.10 1.87
C ASN A 98 10.04 1.51 1.29
N GLN A 99 10.03 2.52 2.15
CA GLN A 99 10.20 3.93 1.78
C GLN A 99 11.40 4.19 0.85
N GLY A 100 12.50 3.44 1.00
CA GLY A 100 13.66 3.56 0.12
C GLY A 100 13.40 3.15 -1.34
N TRP A 101 12.27 2.50 -1.61
CA TRP A 101 11.85 2.08 -2.94
C TRP A 101 10.84 3.03 -3.60
N TRP A 102 10.18 3.91 -2.85
CA TRP A 102 9.06 4.73 -3.30
C TRP A 102 9.36 5.54 -4.56
N LYS A 103 10.49 6.22 -4.62
CA LYS A 103 10.87 7.00 -5.80
C LYS A 103 10.95 6.19 -7.10
N TRP A 104 11.10 4.87 -6.98
CA TRP A 104 11.18 3.94 -8.10
C TRP A 104 9.84 3.28 -8.41
N LEU A 105 8.92 3.18 -7.45
CA LEU A 105 7.59 2.56 -7.59
C LEU A 105 6.52 3.58 -8.00
N LEU A 106 6.51 4.73 -7.34
CA LEU A 106 5.47 5.76 -7.51
C LEU A 106 5.23 6.22 -8.96
N PRO A 107 6.22 6.25 -9.86
CA PRO A 107 5.96 6.55 -11.27
C PRO A 107 5.00 5.57 -11.96
N TYR A 108 4.93 4.34 -11.49
CA TYR A 108 4.22 3.25 -12.17
C TYR A 108 2.91 2.84 -11.53
N VAL A 109 2.70 3.14 -10.26
CA VAL A 109 1.49 2.77 -9.52
C VAL A 109 0.45 3.90 -9.55
N ASP A 110 -0.80 3.54 -9.38
CA ASP A 110 -1.91 4.49 -9.26
C ASP A 110 -2.06 4.98 -7.83
N ALA A 111 -1.82 4.10 -6.84
CA ALA A 111 -1.65 4.46 -5.44
C ALA A 111 -0.60 3.59 -4.75
N LEU A 112 -0.08 4.08 -3.62
CA LEU A 112 0.83 3.36 -2.73
C LEU A 112 0.27 3.44 -1.32
N HIS A 113 -0.08 2.29 -0.77
CA HIS A 113 -0.57 2.16 0.59
C HIS A 113 0.60 2.16 1.57
N VAL A 114 0.62 3.11 2.47
CA VAL A 114 1.63 3.22 3.52
C VAL A 114 1.15 2.42 4.72
N MET A 115 1.74 1.26 4.95
CA MET A 115 1.37 0.36 6.04
C MET A 115 1.85 0.87 7.41
N GLY A 116 1.30 1.98 7.86
CA GLY A 116 1.66 2.64 9.12
C GLY A 116 0.82 2.23 10.33
N TYR A 117 0.24 1.05 10.31
CA TYR A 117 -0.79 0.61 11.27
C TYR A 117 -0.36 0.55 12.75
N SER A 118 0.91 0.43 13.02
CA SER A 118 1.47 0.49 14.38
C SER A 118 2.25 1.79 14.63
N GLN A 119 2.05 2.80 13.80
CA GLN A 119 2.92 3.97 13.74
C GLN A 119 2.10 5.20 13.49
N THR A 120 1.20 5.45 14.39
CA THR A 120 0.44 6.68 14.41
C THR A 120 1.41 7.85 14.52
N GLY A 121 1.62 8.53 13.39
CA GLY A 121 2.62 9.57 13.27
C GLY A 121 2.34 10.76 14.18
N SER A 122 3.38 11.38 14.65
CA SER A 122 3.31 12.73 15.16
C SER A 122 3.60 13.72 14.03
N LYS A 123 3.25 14.98 14.21
CA LYS A 123 3.63 16.09 13.32
C LYS A 123 5.16 16.38 13.36
N SER A 124 5.95 15.50 13.95
CA SER A 124 7.39 15.64 14.08
C SER A 124 8.12 15.32 12.78
N THR A 125 9.36 15.72 12.67
CA THR A 125 10.27 15.41 11.55
C THR A 125 10.74 13.95 11.52
N SER A 126 10.17 13.07 12.35
CA SER A 126 10.50 11.65 12.34
C SER A 126 9.92 10.98 11.08
N TRP A 127 10.52 9.85 10.68
CA TRP A 127 10.04 9.08 9.55
C TRP A 127 8.58 8.58 9.70
N ARG A 128 8.01 8.68 10.89
CA ARG A 128 6.60 8.38 11.22
C ARG A 128 5.66 9.54 10.92
N SER A 129 6.20 10.77 10.75
CA SER A 129 5.37 11.93 10.52
C SER A 129 4.79 11.93 9.11
N TYR A 130 3.58 12.42 8.96
CA TYR A 130 2.93 12.60 7.67
C TYR A 130 3.73 13.51 6.73
N ASP A 131 4.29 14.57 7.25
CA ASP A 131 5.12 15.49 6.47
C ASP A 131 6.37 14.78 5.94
N PHE A 132 6.96 13.90 6.73
CA PHE A 132 8.10 13.10 6.29
C PHE A 132 7.70 12.10 5.17
N LEU A 133 6.54 11.45 5.30
CA LEU A 133 6.04 10.53 4.28
C LEU A 133 5.76 11.27 2.97
N LYS A 134 5.13 12.45 3.03
CA LYS A 134 4.90 13.31 1.87
C LYS A 134 6.21 13.76 1.23
N ALA A 135 7.17 14.21 2.03
CA ALA A 135 8.50 14.60 1.53
C ALA A 135 9.22 13.43 0.84
N ALA A 136 9.11 12.21 1.38
CA ALA A 136 9.69 11.01 0.78
C ALA A 136 9.04 10.65 -0.56
N ALA A 137 7.75 10.88 -0.73
CA ALA A 137 7.03 10.68 -1.98
C ALA A 137 7.26 11.82 -3.00
N GLY A 138 7.61 13.02 -2.53
CA GLY A 138 7.88 14.21 -3.34
C GLY A 138 6.69 14.57 -4.23
N LYS A 139 6.94 14.77 -5.53
CA LYS A 139 5.89 15.13 -6.50
C LYS A 139 4.76 14.08 -6.67
N TYR A 140 4.93 12.92 -6.09
CA TYR A 140 3.93 11.83 -6.13
C TYR A 140 3.15 11.70 -4.82
N SER A 141 3.19 12.69 -3.92
CA SER A 141 2.47 12.64 -2.64
C SER A 141 0.97 12.35 -2.79
N SER A 142 0.35 12.82 -3.86
CA SER A 142 -1.07 12.55 -4.17
C SER A 142 -1.39 11.07 -4.46
N LYS A 143 -0.39 10.22 -4.59
CA LYS A 143 -0.57 8.76 -4.73
C LYS A 143 -0.46 8.03 -3.39
N LEU A 144 -0.14 8.70 -2.29
CA LEU A 144 -0.07 8.06 -0.99
C LEU A 144 -1.46 7.86 -0.41
N LEU A 145 -1.71 6.65 0.05
CA LEU A 145 -2.81 6.32 0.95
C LEU A 145 -2.21 6.03 2.32
N ILE A 146 -2.48 6.91 3.28
CA ILE A 146 -1.91 6.78 4.62
C ILE A 146 -2.69 5.73 5.39
N GLY A 147 -2.02 4.63 5.71
CA GLY A 147 -2.59 3.52 6.46
C GLY A 147 -2.73 3.85 7.93
N VAL A 148 -3.93 3.71 8.45
CA VAL A 148 -4.24 3.85 9.88
C VAL A 148 -4.82 2.55 10.43
N PRO A 149 -4.53 2.20 11.69
CA PRO A 149 -5.03 0.96 12.28
C PRO A 149 -6.51 1.07 12.65
N SER A 150 -7.24 -0.03 12.49
CA SER A 150 -8.62 -0.14 13.00
C SER A 150 -8.69 -0.57 14.47
N HIS A 151 -7.56 -0.86 15.11
CA HIS A 151 -7.48 -1.35 16.50
C HIS A 151 -6.94 -0.27 17.44
N ALA A 152 -7.66 0.03 18.51
CA ALA A 152 -7.28 1.04 19.50
C ALA A 152 -5.88 0.82 20.10
N SER A 153 -5.49 -0.44 20.31
CA SER A 153 -4.18 -0.80 20.85
C SER A 153 -3.00 -0.33 20.00
N ASN A 154 -3.23 -0.07 18.71
CA ASN A 154 -2.20 0.34 17.79
C ASN A 154 -2.06 1.87 17.68
N TRP A 155 -2.94 2.62 18.31
CA TRP A 155 -2.92 4.08 18.27
C TRP A 155 -1.94 4.72 19.26
N GLU A 156 -1.33 3.93 20.12
CA GLU A 156 -0.42 4.40 21.17
C GLU A 156 -1.08 5.53 22.00
N LYS A 157 -0.54 6.77 21.90
CA LYS A 157 -1.07 7.95 22.56
C LYS A 157 -1.82 8.92 21.64
N ALA A 158 -1.89 8.60 20.36
CA ALA A 158 -2.54 9.45 19.38
C ALA A 158 -4.04 9.15 19.33
N SER A 159 -4.84 10.15 19.01
CA SER A 159 -6.28 9.94 18.79
C SER A 159 -6.58 9.66 17.31
N VAL A 160 -7.54 8.79 17.05
CA VAL A 160 -8.06 8.55 15.70
C VAL A 160 -8.49 9.87 15.07
N HIS A 161 -9.14 10.71 15.82
CA HIS A 161 -9.67 12.00 15.37
C HIS A 161 -8.57 12.93 14.84
N GLU A 162 -7.45 13.08 15.56
CA GLU A 162 -6.32 13.92 15.10
C GLU A 162 -5.75 13.44 13.76
N HIS A 163 -5.63 12.13 13.57
CA HIS A 163 -5.12 11.56 12.33
C HIS A 163 -6.07 11.77 11.16
N LEU A 164 -7.36 11.51 11.38
CA LEU A 164 -8.39 11.72 10.36
C LEU A 164 -8.53 13.19 9.99
N GLU A 165 -8.50 14.10 10.98
CA GLU A 165 -8.53 15.55 10.73
C GLU A 165 -7.31 16.00 9.90
N TRP A 166 -6.14 15.47 10.19
CA TRP A 166 -4.96 15.82 9.43
C TRP A 166 -5.09 15.36 7.97
N ILE A 167 -5.51 14.12 7.74
CA ILE A 167 -5.70 13.57 6.40
C ILE A 167 -6.81 14.33 5.66
N ALA A 168 -7.93 14.62 6.32
CA ALA A 168 -9.06 15.34 5.74
C ALA A 168 -8.71 16.79 5.32
N LYS A 169 -7.77 17.42 6.02
CA LYS A 169 -7.28 18.77 5.70
C LYS A 169 -6.23 18.80 4.59
N ASP A 170 -5.71 17.64 4.21
CA ASP A 170 -4.66 17.53 3.19
C ASP A 170 -5.17 16.79 1.95
N PRO A 171 -5.65 17.50 0.92
CA PRO A 171 -6.17 16.88 -0.29
C PRO A 171 -5.09 16.16 -1.13
N SER A 172 -3.82 16.24 -0.72
CA SER A 172 -2.71 15.62 -1.44
C SER A 172 -2.40 14.19 -1.01
N VAL A 173 -3.15 13.63 -0.06
CA VAL A 173 -3.02 12.24 0.39
C VAL A 173 -4.39 11.62 0.58
N GLY A 174 -4.47 10.30 0.46
CA GLY A 174 -5.67 9.53 0.78
C GLY A 174 -5.52 8.77 2.09
N LEU A 175 -6.61 8.13 2.49
CA LEU A 175 -6.71 7.30 3.69
C LEU A 175 -6.81 5.82 3.30
N ALA A 176 -6.09 4.95 3.98
CA ALA A 176 -6.29 3.51 3.99
C ALA A 176 -6.52 3.02 5.43
N ILE A 177 -7.40 2.05 5.60
CA ILE A 177 -7.73 1.49 6.91
C ILE A 177 -7.49 -0.01 6.89
N TRP A 178 -6.69 -0.52 7.79
CA TRP A 178 -6.50 -1.93 8.05
C TRP A 178 -7.12 -2.31 9.40
N ASP A 179 -8.11 -3.18 9.51
CA ASP A 179 -8.80 -3.88 8.44
C ASP A 179 -10.31 -3.56 8.48
N ALA A 180 -11.06 -4.01 7.47
CA ALA A 180 -12.50 -3.78 7.35
C ALA A 180 -13.34 -4.45 8.46
N GLN A 181 -12.77 -5.31 9.29
CA GLN A 181 -13.45 -5.92 10.43
C GLN A 181 -13.87 -4.89 11.49
N LEU A 182 -13.21 -3.73 11.54
CA LEU A 182 -13.55 -2.58 12.37
C LEU A 182 -13.99 -3.00 13.78
N LYS A 183 -13.18 -3.80 14.44
CA LYS A 183 -13.50 -4.38 15.76
C LYS A 183 -13.65 -3.30 16.85
N ASP A 184 -12.94 -2.19 16.66
CA ASP A 184 -13.00 -1.07 17.60
C ASP A 184 -14.31 -0.30 17.43
N PRO A 185 -15.10 -0.11 18.53
CA PRO A 185 -16.35 0.64 18.47
C PRO A 185 -16.21 2.06 17.90
N GLN A 186 -15.08 2.72 18.10
CA GLN A 186 -14.87 4.10 17.60
C GLN A 186 -14.98 4.21 16.08
N TRP A 187 -14.63 3.17 15.32
CA TRP A 187 -14.80 3.14 13.86
C TRP A 187 -16.26 2.95 13.42
N ARG A 188 -17.16 2.61 14.32
CA ARG A 188 -18.59 2.42 14.05
C ARG A 188 -19.39 3.69 14.24
N THR A 189 -18.78 4.77 14.69
CA THR A 189 -19.46 6.03 14.91
C THR A 189 -19.62 6.79 13.59
N LYS A 190 -20.77 7.44 13.41
CA LYS A 190 -21.02 8.24 12.21
C LYS A 190 -20.04 9.41 12.07
N GLU A 191 -19.51 9.88 13.18
CA GLU A 191 -18.57 11.02 13.25
C GLU A 191 -17.26 10.70 12.53
N VAL A 192 -16.76 9.49 12.65
CA VAL A 192 -15.52 9.06 11.97
C VAL A 192 -15.66 9.09 10.45
N TRP A 193 -16.85 8.78 9.92
CA TRP A 193 -17.09 8.67 8.48
C TRP A 193 -17.69 9.92 7.84
N LYS A 194 -17.87 10.99 8.61
CA LYS A 194 -18.37 12.27 8.10
C LYS A 194 -17.26 13.27 7.76
N THR A 195 -16.02 12.92 8.07
CA THR A 195 -14.84 13.71 7.71
C THR A 195 -14.39 13.32 6.32
#